data_48f6b7e0c3742f92d768eb1e4fe4703b
#
_entry.id   48f6b7e0c3742f92d768eb1e4fe4703b
#
_cell.length_a   1.000
_cell.length_b   1.000
_cell.length_c   1.000
_cell.angle_alpha   90.00
_cell.angle_beta   90.00
_cell.angle_gamma   90.00
#
_symmetry.space_group_name_H-M   'P 1'
#
loop_
_entity.id
_entity.type
_entity.pdbx_description
1 polymer ?
#
loop_
_entity_poly.entity_id
_entity_poly.type
_entity_poly.pdbx_seq_one_letter_code
_entity_poly.pdbx_strand_id
1 'polypeptide(L)'
;MERHALTLKTLGHPERLRILALLSRGELTVSELVQILNLSQPRVTQYIKSLETAGIIERLKEGSWVFSRIKRGNAAISALVATTLATLPPHDPILEADLRRLEDVRAERSIAADAFFANVANDSGTLGDEYIPKANIESMLRKMAGKGPFDYMIDLGTGTGRMLEVFADRVTRGSGIDNNVHMLKVARHKLAENNYNHIRVRQGDLNSTPLESGLADLVTLHQVLHYLDDPQSAIIEAERLLMPHGILLIADFEAHNQDEFRSDYAHRRLGFDDKDIDNWLSSAGLKLSRVETIKTHSTRPNVKIWLGQPALNSQSKKAKS
;
A
#
# COMPACT_ATOMS: atom_id res chain seq x y z
N MET A 1 -19.50 -8.01 29.21
CA MET A 1 -19.04 -7.04 30.23
C MET A 1 -17.55 -7.16 30.47
N GLU A 2 -17.03 -8.32 30.88
CA GLU A 2 -15.59 -8.52 31.21
C GLU A 2 -14.63 -8.14 30.10
N ARG A 3 -14.90 -8.55 28.86
CA ARG A 3 -14.09 -8.21 27.71
C ARG A 3 -14.03 -6.69 27.44
N HIS A 4 -15.14 -5.98 27.62
CA HIS A 4 -15.19 -4.52 27.49
C HIS A 4 -14.41 -3.82 28.61
N ALA A 5 -14.55 -4.30 29.84
CA ALA A 5 -13.78 -3.81 30.96
C ALA A 5 -12.27 -4.01 30.77
N LEU A 6 -11.86 -5.18 30.24
CA LEU A 6 -10.47 -5.44 29.90
C LEU A 6 -9.96 -4.47 28.84
N THR A 7 -10.73 -4.23 27.78
CA THR A 7 -10.34 -3.29 26.70
C THR A 7 -10.14 -1.89 27.27
N LEU A 8 -11.07 -1.35 28.05
CA LEU A 8 -10.96 -0.02 28.65
C LEU A 8 -9.79 0.07 29.63
N LYS A 9 -9.58 -0.95 30.49
CA LYS A 9 -8.42 -1.01 31.38
C LYS A 9 -7.10 -1.06 30.60
N THR A 10 -7.11 -1.73 29.45
CA THR A 10 -5.93 -1.80 28.59
C THR A 10 -5.60 -0.46 27.94
N LEU A 11 -6.60 0.31 27.52
CA LEU A 11 -6.42 1.67 26.98
C LEU A 11 -5.93 2.67 28.03
N GLY A 12 -6.27 2.49 29.31
CA GLY A 12 -5.89 3.40 30.41
C GLY A 12 -4.43 3.34 30.83
N HIS A 13 -3.45 3.20 29.90
CA HIS A 13 -2.03 3.15 30.21
C HIS A 13 -1.22 4.01 29.21
N PRO A 14 -0.39 4.96 29.67
CA PRO A 14 0.30 5.91 28.80
C PRO A 14 1.09 5.26 27.66
N GLU A 15 1.93 4.28 27.92
CA GLU A 15 2.76 3.64 26.90
C GLU A 15 1.94 2.85 25.88
N ARG A 16 0.79 2.28 26.28
CA ARG A 16 -0.10 1.61 25.32
C ARG A 16 -0.83 2.60 24.43
N LEU A 17 -1.17 3.78 24.94
CA LEU A 17 -1.72 4.87 24.12
C LEU A 17 -0.69 5.37 23.11
N ARG A 18 0.57 5.52 23.50
CA ARG A 18 1.69 5.86 22.60
C ARG A 18 1.83 4.81 21.48
N ILE A 19 1.81 3.52 21.82
CA ILE A 19 1.84 2.44 20.82
C ILE A 19 0.66 2.55 19.85
N LEU A 20 -0.55 2.80 20.35
CA LEU A 20 -1.73 2.93 19.49
C LEU A 20 -1.69 4.18 18.63
N ALA A 21 -1.16 5.30 19.12
CA ALA A 21 -0.95 6.51 18.32
C ALA A 21 0.02 6.26 17.17
N LEU A 22 1.08 5.47 17.40
CA LEU A 22 2.02 5.06 16.35
C LEU A 22 1.36 4.08 15.36
N LEU A 23 0.65 3.06 15.85
CA LEU A 23 -0.02 2.06 15.01
C LEU A 23 -1.22 2.61 14.23
N SER A 24 -1.77 3.76 14.62
CA SER A 24 -2.77 4.48 13.81
C SER A 24 -2.17 5.10 12.54
N ARG A 25 -0.84 5.22 12.49
CA ARG A 25 -0.09 5.76 11.34
C ARG A 25 0.49 4.66 10.44
N GLY A 26 0.25 3.40 10.76
CA GLY A 26 0.73 2.24 9.99
C GLY A 26 1.22 1.10 10.88
N GLU A 27 1.61 0.03 10.25
CA GLU A 27 2.09 -1.17 10.93
C GLU A 27 3.57 -1.05 11.28
N LEU A 28 3.93 -1.51 12.48
CA LEU A 28 5.30 -1.44 13.00
C LEU A 28 5.73 -2.78 13.59
N THR A 29 7.00 -3.09 13.44
CA THR A 29 7.63 -4.24 14.13
C THR A 29 7.93 -3.91 15.58
N VAL A 30 8.21 -4.95 16.38
CA VAL A 30 8.63 -4.76 17.78
C VAL A 30 9.92 -3.95 17.88
N SER A 31 10.88 -4.20 16.97
CA SER A 31 12.17 -3.48 16.95
C SER A 31 11.98 -1.99 16.68
N GLU A 32 11.13 -1.65 15.74
CA GLU A 32 10.78 -0.26 15.43
C GLU A 32 10.08 0.43 16.61
N LEU A 33 9.13 -0.25 17.24
CA LEU A 33 8.46 0.28 18.43
C LEU A 33 9.46 0.49 19.59
N VAL A 34 10.44 -0.39 19.75
CA VAL A 34 11.54 -0.22 20.74
C VAL A 34 12.35 1.04 20.45
N GLN A 35 12.75 1.23 19.19
CA GLN A 35 13.50 2.40 18.74
C GLN A 35 12.70 3.71 18.92
N ILE A 36 11.45 3.74 18.43
CA ILE A 36 10.60 4.93 18.46
C ILE A 36 10.23 5.33 19.89
N LEU A 37 9.80 4.36 20.70
CA LEU A 37 9.36 4.63 22.09
C LEU A 37 10.52 4.87 23.06
N ASN A 38 11.74 4.51 22.66
CA ASN A 38 12.94 4.49 23.52
C ASN A 38 12.71 3.68 24.80
N LEU A 39 12.14 2.48 24.65
CA LEU A 39 11.84 1.55 25.73
C LEU A 39 12.57 0.22 25.50
N SER A 40 12.79 -0.54 26.57
CA SER A 40 13.38 -1.88 26.44
C SER A 40 12.44 -2.85 25.72
N GLN A 41 13.01 -3.76 24.93
CA GLN A 41 12.24 -4.76 24.16
C GLN A 41 11.29 -5.60 25.04
N PRO A 42 11.64 -6.07 26.26
CA PRO A 42 10.72 -6.79 27.13
C PRO A 42 9.47 -5.97 27.47
N ARG A 43 9.62 -4.66 27.74
CA ARG A 43 8.49 -3.77 28.08
C ARG A 43 7.57 -3.59 26.87
N VAL A 44 8.12 -3.29 25.69
CA VAL A 44 7.33 -3.14 24.46
C VAL A 44 6.58 -4.44 24.16
N THR A 45 7.26 -5.59 24.24
CA THR A 45 6.65 -6.92 24.03
C THR A 45 5.48 -7.17 24.99
N GLN A 46 5.62 -6.79 26.26
CA GLN A 46 4.55 -6.92 27.26
C GLN A 46 3.35 -6.03 26.94
N TYR A 47 3.56 -4.79 26.50
CA TYR A 47 2.48 -3.89 26.11
C TYR A 47 1.74 -4.38 24.85
N ILE A 48 2.49 -4.84 23.85
CA ILE A 48 1.93 -5.45 22.63
C ILE A 48 1.06 -6.66 22.99
N LYS A 49 1.58 -7.58 23.84
CA LYS A 49 0.83 -8.75 24.29
C LYS A 49 -0.46 -8.37 25.03
N SER A 50 -0.42 -7.32 25.86
CA SER A 50 -1.61 -6.81 26.54
C SER A 50 -2.66 -6.27 25.59
N LEU A 51 -2.24 -5.49 24.57
CA LEU A 51 -3.12 -4.93 23.54
C LEU A 51 -3.70 -6.04 22.65
N GLU A 52 -2.91 -7.06 22.30
CA GLU A 52 -3.35 -8.22 21.53
C GLU A 52 -4.37 -9.05 22.31
N THR A 53 -4.10 -9.36 23.61
CA THR A 53 -5.03 -10.09 24.48
C THR A 53 -6.36 -9.37 24.65
N ALA A 54 -6.36 -8.05 24.73
CA ALA A 54 -7.57 -7.22 24.75
C ALA A 54 -8.28 -7.15 23.39
N GLY A 55 -7.69 -7.69 22.31
CA GLY A 55 -8.24 -7.69 20.96
C GLY A 55 -8.23 -6.32 20.29
N ILE A 56 -7.37 -5.40 20.74
CA ILE A 56 -7.22 -4.05 20.21
C ILE A 56 -6.28 -4.06 18.99
N ILE A 57 -5.21 -4.84 19.07
CA ILE A 57 -4.27 -5.03 17.97
C ILE A 57 -4.22 -6.51 17.55
N GLU A 58 -3.64 -6.74 16.40
CA GLU A 58 -3.27 -8.07 15.91
C GLU A 58 -1.83 -8.09 15.42
N ARG A 59 -1.24 -9.27 15.39
CA ARG A 59 0.13 -9.49 14.94
C ARG A 59 0.13 -10.27 13.63
N LEU A 60 0.88 -9.78 12.67
CA LEU A 60 1.08 -10.40 11.37
C LEU A 60 2.51 -10.91 11.29
N LYS A 61 2.65 -12.21 11.10
CA LYS A 61 3.97 -12.81 10.87
C LYS A 61 4.22 -12.89 9.36
N GLU A 62 5.29 -12.25 8.91
CA GLU A 62 5.77 -12.31 7.54
C GLU A 62 7.26 -12.67 7.55
N GLY A 63 7.60 -13.89 7.16
CA GLY A 63 8.96 -14.42 7.28
C GLY A 63 9.47 -14.37 8.71
N SER A 64 10.62 -13.75 8.92
CA SER A 64 11.23 -13.51 10.23
C SER A 64 10.64 -12.32 10.98
N TRP A 65 9.86 -11.47 10.33
CA TRP A 65 9.31 -10.25 10.91
C TRP A 65 7.92 -10.46 11.49
N VAL A 66 7.60 -9.71 12.54
CA VAL A 66 6.28 -9.69 13.16
C VAL A 66 5.83 -8.25 13.28
N PHE A 67 4.89 -7.88 12.45
CA PHE A 67 4.25 -6.56 12.47
C PHE A 67 3.10 -6.53 13.48
N SER A 68 2.91 -5.39 14.11
CA SER A 68 1.74 -5.09 14.94
C SER A 68 0.88 -4.05 14.23
N ARG A 69 -0.44 -4.24 14.23
CA ARG A 69 -1.42 -3.27 13.69
C ARG A 69 -2.66 -3.20 14.55
N ILE A 70 -3.41 -2.11 14.45
CA ILE A 70 -4.75 -2.02 15.04
C ILE A 70 -5.63 -3.06 14.36
N LYS A 71 -6.34 -3.87 15.16
CA LYS A 71 -7.15 -4.98 14.66
C LYS A 71 -8.26 -4.47 13.75
N ARG A 72 -8.35 -5.05 12.55
CA ARG A 72 -9.36 -4.73 11.54
C ARG A 72 -10.59 -5.63 11.70
N GLY A 73 -11.70 -5.24 11.07
CA GLY A 73 -12.93 -6.05 11.04
C GLY A 73 -13.78 -5.99 12.32
N ASN A 74 -13.44 -5.11 13.27
CA ASN A 74 -14.28 -4.85 14.45
C ASN A 74 -14.55 -3.34 14.58
N ALA A 75 -15.65 -2.87 13.99
CA ALA A 75 -16.01 -1.45 13.96
C ALA A 75 -16.08 -0.82 15.37
N ALA A 76 -16.54 -1.57 16.39
CA ALA A 76 -16.62 -1.07 17.75
C ALA A 76 -15.24 -0.81 18.37
N ILE A 77 -14.26 -1.69 18.14
CA ILE A 77 -12.87 -1.51 18.60
C ILE A 77 -12.21 -0.35 17.84
N SER A 78 -12.38 -0.30 16.51
CA SER A 78 -11.82 0.78 15.70
C SER A 78 -12.35 2.15 16.12
N ALA A 79 -13.66 2.27 16.35
CA ALA A 79 -14.30 3.49 16.83
C ALA A 79 -13.79 3.88 18.24
N LEU A 80 -13.68 2.90 19.15
CA LEU A 80 -13.18 3.14 20.51
C LEU A 80 -11.72 3.64 20.49
N VAL A 81 -10.86 3.02 19.70
CA VAL A 81 -9.46 3.46 19.55
C VAL A 81 -9.40 4.86 18.94
N ALA A 82 -10.13 5.12 17.86
CA ALA A 82 -10.16 6.44 17.21
C ALA A 82 -10.64 7.52 18.17
N THR A 83 -11.73 7.28 18.91
CA THR A 83 -12.24 8.22 19.92
C THR A 83 -11.21 8.45 21.03
N THR A 84 -10.58 7.38 21.53
CA THR A 84 -9.55 7.51 22.58
C THR A 84 -8.36 8.33 22.10
N LEU A 85 -7.87 8.09 20.88
CA LEU A 85 -6.75 8.86 20.32
C LEU A 85 -7.13 10.32 20.06
N ALA A 86 -8.38 10.60 19.67
CA ALA A 86 -8.87 11.97 19.47
C ALA A 86 -8.95 12.78 20.77
N THR A 87 -8.98 12.15 21.94
CA THR A 87 -8.95 12.83 23.26
C THR A 87 -7.55 13.11 23.77
N LEU A 88 -6.51 12.63 23.10
CA LEU A 88 -5.13 12.91 23.50
C LEU A 88 -4.79 14.41 23.28
N PRO A 89 -3.99 15.02 24.16
CA PRO A 89 -3.57 16.40 23.99
C PRO A 89 -2.86 16.60 22.64
N PRO A 90 -3.26 17.56 21.82
CA PRO A 90 -2.73 17.73 20.46
C PRO A 90 -1.23 18.10 20.44
N HIS A 91 -0.69 18.62 21.54
CA HIS A 91 0.71 19.05 21.69
C HIS A 91 1.39 18.37 22.88
N ASP A 92 1.12 17.07 23.09
CA ASP A 92 1.84 16.30 24.10
C ASP A 92 3.30 16.12 23.65
N PRO A 93 4.30 16.59 24.43
CA PRO A 93 5.71 16.55 24.02
C PRO A 93 6.25 15.12 23.79
N ILE A 94 5.69 14.12 24.50
CA ILE A 94 6.10 12.72 24.36
C ILE A 94 5.57 12.16 23.04
N LEU A 95 4.30 12.43 22.74
CA LEU A 95 3.71 11.98 21.45
C LEU A 95 4.37 12.66 20.26
N GLU A 96 4.66 13.97 20.35
CA GLU A 96 5.41 14.67 19.30
C GLU A 96 6.82 14.11 19.11
N ALA A 97 7.51 13.77 20.20
CA ALA A 97 8.82 13.14 20.13
C ALA A 97 8.75 11.73 19.50
N ASP A 98 7.71 10.96 19.81
CA ASP A 98 7.47 9.65 19.19
C ASP A 98 7.20 9.77 17.70
N LEU A 99 6.39 10.75 17.28
CA LEU A 99 6.10 10.99 15.86
C LEU A 99 7.35 11.41 15.10
N ARG A 100 8.19 12.27 15.66
CA ARG A 100 9.48 12.61 15.02
C ARG A 100 10.35 11.38 14.81
N ARG A 101 10.51 10.53 15.83
CA ARG A 101 11.28 9.28 15.68
C ARG A 101 10.66 8.28 14.71
N LEU A 102 9.33 8.27 14.56
CA LEU A 102 8.66 7.51 13.51
C LEU A 102 9.05 8.03 12.12
N GLU A 103 9.09 9.35 11.94
CA GLU A 103 9.53 9.97 10.69
C GLU A 103 11.00 9.65 10.39
N ASP A 104 11.89 9.68 11.40
CA ASP A 104 13.29 9.28 11.25
C ASP A 104 13.42 7.82 10.79
N VAL A 105 12.70 6.89 11.42
CA VAL A 105 12.68 5.46 11.02
C VAL A 105 12.16 5.29 9.59
N ARG A 106 11.15 6.06 9.19
CA ARG A 106 10.62 6.04 7.82
C ARG A 106 11.62 6.62 6.81
N ALA A 107 12.30 7.72 7.18
CA ALA A 107 13.32 8.33 6.34
C ALA A 107 14.52 7.40 6.13
N GLU A 108 15.00 6.71 7.16
CA GLU A 108 16.08 5.72 7.04
C GLU A 108 15.72 4.61 6.04
N ARG A 109 14.46 4.13 6.08
CA ARG A 109 13.97 3.12 5.11
C ARG A 109 13.88 3.69 3.70
N SER A 110 13.36 4.91 3.57
CA SER A 110 13.26 5.58 2.26
C SER A 110 14.63 5.74 1.62
N ILE A 111 15.64 6.14 2.38
CA ILE A 111 17.02 6.26 1.88
C ILE A 111 17.55 4.90 1.39
N ALA A 112 17.30 3.82 2.11
CA ALA A 112 17.71 2.48 1.68
C ALA A 112 16.99 2.03 0.39
N ALA A 113 15.68 2.29 0.30
CA ALA A 113 14.89 2.03 -0.89
C ALA A 113 15.33 2.90 -2.07
N ASP A 114 15.60 4.20 -1.85
CA ASP A 114 16.06 5.12 -2.89
C ASP A 114 17.44 4.71 -3.45
N ALA A 115 18.36 4.25 -2.60
CA ALA A 115 19.64 3.72 -3.03
C ALA A 115 19.49 2.45 -3.89
N PHE A 116 18.59 1.55 -3.51
CA PHE A 116 18.23 0.38 -4.29
C PHE A 116 17.65 0.78 -5.65
N PHE A 117 16.65 1.67 -5.69
CA PHE A 117 16.03 2.12 -6.93
C PHE A 117 16.96 2.93 -7.84
N ALA A 118 17.91 3.68 -7.28
CA ALA A 118 18.94 4.37 -8.07
C ALA A 118 19.82 3.35 -8.82
N ASN A 119 20.18 2.25 -8.17
CA ASN A 119 20.93 1.17 -8.81
C ASN A 119 20.09 0.46 -9.88
N VAL A 120 18.82 0.15 -9.60
CA VAL A 120 17.89 -0.44 -10.57
C VAL A 120 17.67 0.47 -11.78
N ALA A 121 17.54 1.77 -11.57
CA ALA A 121 17.37 2.75 -12.65
C ALA A 121 18.59 2.84 -13.57
N ASN A 122 19.81 2.68 -13.02
CA ASN A 122 21.06 2.70 -13.78
C ASN A 122 21.33 1.39 -14.54
N ASP A 123 20.82 0.27 -14.06
CA ASP A 123 21.10 -1.09 -14.59
C ASP A 123 20.11 -1.49 -15.70
N SER A 124 19.61 -0.53 -16.47
CA SER A 124 18.84 -0.72 -17.74
C SER A 124 17.76 -1.83 -17.71
N GLY A 125 17.17 -2.11 -16.55
CA GLY A 125 16.02 -3.02 -16.45
C GLY A 125 16.36 -4.49 -16.22
N THR A 126 17.59 -4.89 -15.93
CA THR A 126 17.96 -6.32 -15.76
C THR A 126 17.52 -6.93 -14.43
N LEU A 127 17.43 -6.18 -13.34
CA LEU A 127 17.07 -6.74 -12.01
C LEU A 127 15.62 -7.20 -11.88
N GLY A 128 14.72 -6.73 -12.73
CA GLY A 128 13.32 -7.20 -12.74
C GLY A 128 12.99 -8.19 -13.87
N ASP A 129 13.81 -8.25 -14.93
CA ASP A 129 13.50 -9.00 -16.15
C ASP A 129 13.82 -10.49 -16.06
N GLU A 130 14.82 -10.87 -15.28
CA GLU A 130 15.27 -12.27 -15.21
C GLU A 130 14.32 -13.19 -14.42
N TYR A 131 13.42 -12.63 -13.60
CA TYR A 131 12.73 -13.43 -12.58
C TYR A 131 11.23 -13.57 -12.75
N ILE A 132 10.59 -12.71 -13.57
CA ILE A 132 9.15 -12.74 -13.77
C ILE A 132 8.86 -12.70 -15.28
N PRO A 133 7.99 -13.58 -15.81
CA PRO A 133 7.57 -13.51 -17.22
C PRO A 133 6.74 -12.22 -17.46
N LYS A 134 7.40 -11.08 -17.63
CA LYS A 134 6.76 -9.76 -17.80
C LYS A 134 5.66 -9.79 -18.84
N ALA A 135 5.91 -10.41 -20.00
CA ALA A 135 4.93 -10.53 -21.06
C ALA A 135 3.61 -11.20 -20.62
N ASN A 136 3.69 -12.19 -19.73
CA ASN A 136 2.51 -12.88 -19.21
C ASN A 136 1.71 -11.98 -18.26
N ILE A 137 2.39 -11.21 -17.38
CA ILE A 137 1.75 -10.28 -16.47
C ILE A 137 1.07 -9.15 -17.24
N GLU A 138 1.79 -8.54 -18.16
CA GLU A 138 1.29 -7.45 -19.01
C GLU A 138 0.10 -7.87 -19.86
N SER A 139 0.18 -9.05 -20.49
CA SER A 139 -0.93 -9.63 -21.25
C SER A 139 -2.16 -9.86 -20.37
N MET A 140 -1.97 -10.36 -19.14
CA MET A 140 -3.06 -10.60 -18.20
C MET A 140 -3.65 -9.27 -17.69
N LEU A 141 -2.82 -8.27 -17.35
CA LEU A 141 -3.28 -6.93 -16.97
C LEU A 141 -4.13 -6.31 -18.09
N ARG A 142 -3.65 -6.35 -19.33
CA ARG A 142 -4.42 -5.87 -20.50
C ARG A 142 -5.74 -6.62 -20.69
N LYS A 143 -5.77 -7.93 -20.43
CA LYS A 143 -6.97 -8.77 -20.50
C LYS A 143 -7.97 -8.43 -19.39
N MET A 144 -7.48 -8.23 -18.16
CA MET A 144 -8.32 -7.91 -17.00
C MET A 144 -8.88 -6.49 -17.10
N ALA A 145 -8.11 -5.53 -17.58
CA ALA A 145 -8.57 -4.17 -17.85
C ALA A 145 -9.68 -4.11 -18.89
N GLY A 146 -9.72 -5.05 -19.83
CA GLY A 146 -10.65 -5.02 -20.96
C GLY A 146 -10.07 -4.33 -22.20
N LYS A 147 -10.94 -4.06 -23.19
CA LYS A 147 -10.47 -3.58 -24.50
C LYS A 147 -10.12 -2.08 -24.53
N GLY A 148 -10.67 -1.27 -23.64
CA GLY A 148 -10.60 0.19 -23.73
C GLY A 148 -11.47 0.73 -24.90
N PRO A 149 -11.24 1.92 -25.44
CA PRO A 149 -10.24 2.89 -24.94
C PRO A 149 -10.60 3.42 -23.55
N PHE A 150 -9.56 3.89 -22.81
CA PHE A 150 -9.70 4.62 -21.56
C PHE A 150 -9.40 6.09 -21.82
N ASP A 151 -10.20 6.99 -21.29
CA ASP A 151 -9.93 8.42 -21.44
C ASP A 151 -8.74 8.85 -20.61
N TYR A 152 -8.66 8.36 -19.36
CA TYR A 152 -7.58 8.71 -18.47
C TYR A 152 -7.12 7.53 -17.61
N MET A 153 -5.84 7.22 -17.72
CA MET A 153 -5.14 6.26 -16.85
C MET A 153 -4.24 6.98 -15.87
N ILE A 154 -4.25 6.50 -14.62
CA ILE A 154 -3.29 6.92 -13.59
C ILE A 154 -2.53 5.68 -13.10
N ASP A 155 -1.19 5.77 -13.11
CA ASP A 155 -0.30 4.72 -12.62
C ASP A 155 0.39 5.21 -11.34
N LEU A 156 0.02 4.62 -10.20
CA LEU A 156 0.54 4.97 -8.89
C LEU A 156 1.74 4.08 -8.56
N GLY A 157 2.90 4.69 -8.29
CA GLY A 157 4.18 3.99 -8.21
C GLY A 157 4.68 3.60 -9.58
N THR A 158 4.66 4.56 -10.50
CA THR A 158 4.92 4.30 -11.93
C THR A 158 6.35 3.82 -12.22
N GLY A 159 7.29 4.02 -11.29
CA GLY A 159 8.69 3.66 -11.47
C GLY A 159 9.26 4.17 -12.79
N THR A 160 9.75 3.26 -13.61
CA THR A 160 10.28 3.58 -14.95
C THR A 160 9.21 3.75 -16.03
N GLY A 161 7.91 3.83 -15.66
CA GLY A 161 6.81 4.08 -16.60
C GLY A 161 6.26 2.84 -17.31
N ARG A 162 6.58 1.65 -16.85
CA ARG A 162 6.26 0.41 -17.59
C ARG A 162 4.78 0.21 -17.85
N MET A 163 3.92 0.45 -16.85
CA MET A 163 2.46 0.30 -17.06
C MET A 163 1.90 1.35 -18.02
N LEU A 164 2.44 2.55 -17.99
CA LEU A 164 2.08 3.59 -18.95
C LEU A 164 2.43 3.18 -20.39
N GLU A 165 3.58 2.54 -20.62
CA GLU A 165 3.95 1.97 -21.94
C GLU A 165 2.99 0.84 -22.35
N VAL A 166 2.69 -0.09 -21.43
CA VAL A 166 1.79 -1.25 -21.68
C VAL A 166 0.41 -0.83 -22.13
N PHE A 167 -0.09 0.29 -21.63
CA PHE A 167 -1.43 0.80 -21.95
C PHE A 167 -1.45 1.99 -22.91
N ALA A 168 -0.29 2.45 -23.40
CA ALA A 168 -0.18 3.66 -24.22
C ALA A 168 -1.11 3.67 -25.44
N ASP A 169 -1.31 2.52 -26.08
CA ASP A 169 -2.19 2.34 -27.25
C ASP A 169 -3.69 2.26 -26.90
N ARG A 170 -4.04 2.26 -25.61
CA ARG A 170 -5.43 2.13 -25.11
C ARG A 170 -5.92 3.31 -24.30
N VAL A 171 -5.09 4.34 -24.12
CA VAL A 171 -5.42 5.51 -23.31
C VAL A 171 -5.37 6.78 -24.14
N THR A 172 -6.32 7.67 -23.93
CA THR A 172 -6.30 9.01 -24.53
C THR A 172 -5.25 9.89 -23.85
N ARG A 173 -5.11 9.74 -22.52
CA ARG A 173 -4.07 10.40 -21.70
C ARG A 173 -3.65 9.52 -20.53
N GLY A 174 -2.41 9.66 -20.08
CA GLY A 174 -1.87 8.93 -18.95
C GLY A 174 -1.08 9.82 -17.99
N SER A 175 -1.14 9.51 -16.71
CA SER A 175 -0.29 10.11 -15.68
C SER A 175 0.33 9.05 -14.81
N GLY A 176 1.66 9.11 -14.63
CA GLY A 176 2.38 8.31 -13.65
C GLY A 176 2.81 9.16 -12.46
N ILE A 177 2.62 8.64 -11.27
CA ILE A 177 3.06 9.25 -10.02
C ILE A 177 4.08 8.33 -9.35
N ASP A 178 5.18 8.91 -8.92
CA ASP A 178 6.23 8.21 -8.15
C ASP A 178 6.94 9.22 -7.25
N ASN A 179 7.46 8.79 -6.11
CA ASN A 179 8.25 9.66 -5.25
C ASN A 179 9.74 9.70 -5.65
N ASN A 180 10.21 8.68 -6.39
CA ASN A 180 11.62 8.54 -6.77
C ASN A 180 11.95 9.29 -8.06
N VAL A 181 12.74 10.35 -7.93
CA VAL A 181 13.13 11.22 -9.07
C VAL A 181 13.99 10.52 -10.11
N HIS A 182 14.79 9.51 -9.70
CA HIS A 182 15.67 8.77 -10.63
C HIS A 182 14.81 7.87 -11.52
N MET A 183 13.82 7.15 -10.95
CA MET A 183 12.88 6.37 -11.72
C MET A 183 12.07 7.23 -12.70
N LEU A 184 11.60 8.39 -12.26
CA LEU A 184 10.87 9.33 -13.12
C LEU A 184 11.71 9.89 -14.26
N LYS A 185 13.03 10.05 -14.06
CA LYS A 185 13.95 10.47 -15.14
C LYS A 185 14.01 9.40 -16.23
N VAL A 186 14.12 8.13 -15.85
CA VAL A 186 14.08 7.00 -16.80
C VAL A 186 12.73 6.91 -17.50
N ALA A 187 11.63 7.05 -16.77
CA ALA A 187 10.29 7.05 -17.35
C ALA A 187 10.10 8.14 -18.41
N ARG A 188 10.54 9.38 -18.11
CA ARG A 188 10.47 10.49 -19.09
C ARG A 188 11.27 10.20 -20.36
N HIS A 189 12.45 9.60 -20.21
CA HIS A 189 13.28 9.25 -21.37
C HIS A 189 12.59 8.20 -22.25
N LYS A 190 12.11 7.10 -21.67
CA LYS A 190 11.39 6.04 -22.38
C LYS A 190 10.12 6.53 -23.07
N LEU A 191 9.32 7.35 -22.38
CA LEU A 191 8.08 7.92 -22.96
C LEU A 191 8.41 8.85 -24.16
N ALA A 192 9.49 9.62 -24.09
CA ALA A 192 9.93 10.49 -25.18
C ALA A 192 10.45 9.68 -26.37
N GLU A 193 11.27 8.65 -26.15
CA GLU A 193 11.79 7.76 -27.19
C GLU A 193 10.66 7.08 -27.98
N ASN A 194 9.60 6.66 -27.26
CA ASN A 194 8.43 6.00 -27.86
C ASN A 194 7.37 6.99 -28.40
N ASN A 195 7.63 8.29 -28.33
CA ASN A 195 6.69 9.36 -28.77
C ASN A 195 5.32 9.33 -28.06
N TYR A 196 5.26 8.88 -26.78
CA TYR A 196 4.03 8.88 -25.99
C TYR A 196 3.71 10.26 -25.41
N ASN A 197 3.48 11.25 -26.28
CA ASN A 197 3.27 12.66 -25.92
C ASN A 197 1.99 12.91 -25.10
N HIS A 198 1.06 11.97 -25.07
CA HIS A 198 -0.18 12.00 -24.31
C HIS A 198 -0.02 11.48 -22.88
N ILE A 199 1.18 11.04 -22.50
CA ILE A 199 1.50 10.49 -21.18
C ILE A 199 2.50 11.41 -20.46
N ARG A 200 2.28 11.63 -19.17
CA ARG A 200 3.16 12.46 -18.33
C ARG A 200 3.47 11.74 -17.00
N VAL A 201 4.63 12.04 -16.45
CA VAL A 201 5.00 11.56 -15.11
C VAL A 201 5.35 12.73 -14.19
N ARG A 202 4.97 12.60 -12.92
CA ARG A 202 5.17 13.62 -11.88
C ARG A 202 5.68 12.98 -10.60
N GLN A 203 6.47 13.74 -9.85
CA GLN A 203 6.80 13.36 -8.48
C GLN A 203 5.60 13.61 -7.57
N GLY A 204 5.32 12.67 -6.68
CA GLY A 204 4.24 12.77 -5.70
C GLY A 204 4.19 11.59 -4.76
N ASP A 205 3.52 11.78 -3.62
CA ASP A 205 3.19 10.73 -2.67
C ASP A 205 1.98 9.94 -3.17
N LEU A 206 2.09 8.62 -3.19
CA LEU A 206 1.01 7.71 -3.62
C LEU A 206 -0.19 7.72 -2.69
N ASN A 207 0.01 8.11 -1.43
CA ASN A 207 -1.07 8.14 -0.43
C ASN A 207 -1.86 9.47 -0.47
N SER A 208 -1.35 10.48 -1.18
CA SER A 208 -1.98 11.80 -1.28
C SER A 208 -1.46 12.53 -2.52
N THR A 209 -1.99 12.16 -3.69
CA THR A 209 -1.56 12.76 -4.95
C THR A 209 -2.14 14.16 -5.14
N PRO A 210 -1.47 15.05 -5.88
CA PRO A 210 -2.00 16.39 -6.21
C PRO A 210 -3.01 16.35 -7.38
N LEU A 211 -3.69 15.22 -7.56
CA LEU A 211 -4.68 15.04 -8.63
C LEU A 211 -6.10 15.19 -8.07
N GLU A 212 -7.00 15.70 -8.89
CA GLU A 212 -8.42 15.82 -8.54
C GLU A 212 -9.08 14.44 -8.45
N SER A 213 -10.17 14.35 -7.67
CA SER A 213 -10.95 13.13 -7.49
C SER A 213 -11.80 12.81 -8.72
N GLY A 214 -12.06 11.52 -8.96
CA GLY A 214 -13.05 11.07 -9.91
C GLY A 214 -12.66 11.32 -11.39
N LEU A 215 -11.38 11.22 -11.73
CA LEU A 215 -10.86 11.52 -13.04
C LEU A 215 -10.55 10.31 -13.91
N ALA A 216 -10.19 9.18 -13.30
CA ALA A 216 -9.57 8.06 -13.99
C ALA A 216 -10.54 6.93 -14.32
N ASP A 217 -10.48 6.43 -15.54
CA ASP A 217 -11.13 5.18 -15.93
C ASP A 217 -10.35 3.96 -15.51
N LEU A 218 -9.02 4.11 -15.42
CA LEU A 218 -8.09 3.06 -15.04
C LEU A 218 -7.04 3.61 -14.08
N VAL A 219 -6.96 3.00 -12.90
CA VAL A 219 -5.85 3.19 -11.97
C VAL A 219 -5.07 1.89 -11.85
N THR A 220 -3.75 1.98 -11.87
CA THR A 220 -2.86 0.83 -11.68
C THR A 220 -1.95 1.02 -10.47
N LEU A 221 -1.74 -0.07 -9.73
CA LEU A 221 -0.74 -0.26 -8.68
C LEU A 221 0.05 -1.52 -9.04
N HIS A 222 1.21 -1.37 -9.66
CA HIS A 222 1.98 -2.48 -10.19
C HIS A 222 3.32 -2.60 -9.49
N GLN A 223 3.53 -3.71 -8.75
CA GLN A 223 4.77 -4.01 -8.03
C GLN A 223 5.21 -2.83 -7.12
N VAL A 224 4.28 -2.27 -6.37
CA VAL A 224 4.52 -1.09 -5.53
C VAL A 224 4.04 -1.26 -4.10
N LEU A 225 2.95 -2.02 -3.86
CA LEU A 225 2.37 -2.13 -2.52
C LEU A 225 3.33 -2.75 -1.52
N HIS A 226 4.19 -3.66 -1.95
CA HIS A 226 5.17 -4.33 -1.09
C HIS A 226 6.29 -3.40 -0.59
N TYR A 227 6.44 -2.19 -1.15
CA TYR A 227 7.35 -1.17 -0.64
C TYR A 227 6.70 -0.24 0.38
N LEU A 228 5.36 -0.18 0.43
CA LEU A 228 4.64 0.82 1.21
C LEU A 228 4.51 0.43 2.69
N ASP A 229 4.60 1.42 3.56
CA ASP A 229 4.30 1.30 4.98
C ASP A 229 2.80 1.08 5.23
N ASP A 230 1.95 1.73 4.43
CA ASP A 230 0.50 1.62 4.48
C ASP A 230 -0.09 1.39 3.08
N PRO A 231 -0.13 0.14 2.60
CA PRO A 231 -0.73 -0.21 1.31
C PRO A 231 -2.21 0.16 1.21
N GLN A 232 -2.94 0.16 2.33
CA GLN A 232 -4.36 0.51 2.35
C GLN A 232 -4.60 1.97 1.96
N SER A 233 -3.76 2.89 2.42
CA SER A 233 -3.87 4.31 2.07
C SER A 233 -3.68 4.55 0.57
N ALA A 234 -2.77 3.81 -0.08
CA ALA A 234 -2.61 3.87 -1.54
C ALA A 234 -3.85 3.36 -2.30
N ILE A 235 -4.53 2.33 -1.77
CA ILE A 235 -5.79 1.82 -2.36
C ILE A 235 -6.93 2.82 -2.16
N ILE A 236 -7.01 3.50 -1.01
CA ILE A 236 -7.99 4.57 -0.76
C ILE A 236 -7.76 5.74 -1.72
N GLU A 237 -6.50 6.13 -1.93
CA GLU A 237 -6.16 7.19 -2.89
C GLU A 237 -6.49 6.76 -4.33
N ALA A 238 -6.21 5.53 -4.69
CA ALA A 238 -6.59 4.98 -5.99
C ALA A 238 -8.11 5.05 -6.23
N GLU A 239 -8.92 4.68 -5.21
CA GLU A 239 -10.39 4.81 -5.29
C GLU A 239 -10.82 6.27 -5.44
N ARG A 240 -10.25 7.19 -4.67
CA ARG A 240 -10.54 8.62 -4.77
C ARG A 240 -10.34 9.17 -6.19
N LEU A 241 -9.35 8.66 -6.90
CA LEU A 241 -9.03 9.06 -8.28
C LEU A 241 -9.96 8.46 -9.33
N LEU A 242 -10.61 7.32 -9.02
CA LEU A 242 -11.47 6.61 -9.97
C LEU A 242 -12.76 7.36 -10.25
N MET A 243 -13.17 7.34 -11.52
CA MET A 243 -14.55 7.64 -11.93
C MET A 243 -15.52 6.57 -11.39
N PRO A 244 -16.85 6.87 -11.34
CA PRO A 244 -17.85 5.91 -10.83
C PRO A 244 -17.87 4.54 -11.55
N HIS A 245 -17.32 4.46 -12.74
CA HIS A 245 -17.22 3.22 -13.54
C HIS A 245 -15.76 2.82 -13.80
N GLY A 246 -14.82 3.51 -13.19
CA GLY A 246 -13.40 3.21 -13.31
C GLY A 246 -13.03 1.89 -12.67
N ILE A 247 -11.85 1.39 -13.00
CA ILE A 247 -11.31 0.14 -12.45
C ILE A 247 -9.94 0.36 -11.84
N LEU A 248 -9.68 -0.38 -10.75
CA LEU A 248 -8.38 -0.48 -10.12
C LEU A 248 -7.75 -1.83 -10.45
N LEU A 249 -6.57 -1.82 -11.06
CA LEU A 249 -5.75 -3.02 -11.23
C LEU A 249 -4.58 -2.98 -10.26
N ILE A 250 -4.47 -4.01 -9.44
CA ILE A 250 -3.35 -4.22 -8.54
C ILE A 250 -2.60 -5.46 -9.02
N ALA A 251 -1.30 -5.36 -9.23
CA ALA A 251 -0.44 -6.51 -9.50
C ALA A 251 0.72 -6.51 -8.54
N ASP A 252 0.84 -7.56 -7.72
CA ASP A 252 1.90 -7.68 -6.73
C ASP A 252 2.17 -9.14 -6.39
N PHE A 253 3.15 -9.42 -5.54
CA PHE A 253 3.51 -10.76 -5.14
C PHE A 253 2.40 -11.42 -4.31
N GLU A 254 2.16 -12.71 -4.56
CA GLU A 254 1.44 -13.57 -3.63
C GLU A 254 2.21 -13.67 -2.32
N ALA A 255 1.52 -13.75 -1.18
CA ALA A 255 2.15 -13.88 0.13
C ALA A 255 3.16 -15.04 0.18
N HIS A 256 4.39 -14.77 0.62
CA HIS A 256 5.49 -15.74 0.69
C HIS A 256 6.36 -15.51 1.94
N ASN A 257 7.37 -16.36 2.15
CA ASN A 257 8.26 -16.29 3.31
C ASN A 257 9.75 -16.18 2.92
N GLN A 258 10.07 -15.67 1.73
CA GLN A 258 11.43 -15.51 1.24
C GLN A 258 12.03 -14.19 1.75
N ASP A 259 12.72 -14.24 2.89
CA ASP A 259 13.27 -13.05 3.58
C ASP A 259 14.36 -12.32 2.76
N GLU A 260 14.97 -12.99 1.78
CA GLU A 260 15.91 -12.37 0.84
C GLU A 260 15.31 -11.19 0.06
N PHE A 261 13.99 -11.15 -0.13
CA PHE A 261 13.34 -10.02 -0.77
C PHE A 261 13.43 -8.73 0.05
N ARG A 262 13.61 -8.84 1.36
CA ARG A 262 13.82 -7.67 2.24
C ARG A 262 15.25 -7.14 2.16
N SER A 263 16.25 -8.06 2.20
CA SER A 263 17.66 -7.68 2.16
C SER A 263 18.11 -7.21 0.79
N ASP A 264 17.69 -7.91 -0.27
CA ASP A 264 18.27 -7.76 -1.59
C ASP A 264 17.44 -6.85 -2.50
N TYR A 265 16.12 -6.70 -2.22
CA TYR A 265 15.18 -5.95 -3.06
C TYR A 265 14.40 -4.86 -2.32
N ALA A 266 14.80 -4.54 -1.09
CA ALA A 266 14.20 -3.50 -0.26
C ALA A 266 12.68 -3.67 -0.01
N HIS A 267 12.16 -4.91 -0.10
CA HIS A 267 10.75 -5.18 0.18
C HIS A 267 10.42 -4.98 1.65
N ARG A 268 9.39 -4.22 1.95
CA ARG A 268 8.84 -4.11 3.29
C ARG A 268 7.89 -5.28 3.60
N ARG A 269 7.14 -5.70 2.60
CA ARG A 269 6.16 -6.81 2.66
C ARG A 269 6.57 -7.96 1.78
N LEU A 270 6.30 -9.17 2.23
CA LEU A 270 6.55 -10.37 1.45
C LEU A 270 5.29 -10.83 0.71
N GLY A 271 4.67 -9.89 -0.04
CA GLY A 271 3.47 -10.14 -0.81
C GLY A 271 2.18 -10.08 0.01
N PHE A 272 1.06 -10.40 -0.64
CA PHE A 272 -0.28 -10.21 -0.08
C PHE A 272 -1.18 -11.41 -0.35
N ASP A 273 -2.08 -11.69 0.58
CA ASP A 273 -3.15 -12.65 0.35
C ASP A 273 -4.42 -11.96 -0.19
N ASP A 274 -5.32 -12.75 -0.77
CA ASP A 274 -6.55 -12.23 -1.37
C ASP A 274 -7.45 -11.56 -0.34
N LYS A 275 -7.41 -12.02 0.90
CA LYS A 275 -8.25 -11.51 1.98
C LYS A 275 -7.81 -10.12 2.43
N ASP A 276 -6.50 -9.86 2.50
CA ASP A 276 -6.00 -8.54 2.87
C ASP A 276 -6.35 -7.52 1.78
N ILE A 277 -6.16 -7.86 0.51
CA ILE A 277 -6.52 -7.01 -0.62
C ILE A 277 -8.04 -6.76 -0.66
N ASP A 278 -8.88 -7.80 -0.48
CA ASP A 278 -10.34 -7.65 -0.46
C ASP A 278 -10.81 -6.76 0.70
N ASN A 279 -10.22 -6.90 1.87
CA ASN A 279 -10.52 -6.03 3.02
C ASN A 279 -10.16 -4.56 2.74
N TRP A 280 -9.01 -4.29 2.11
CA TRP A 280 -8.59 -2.92 1.78
C TRP A 280 -9.46 -2.30 0.69
N LEU A 281 -9.77 -3.07 -0.35
CA LEU A 281 -10.72 -2.65 -1.40
C LEU A 281 -12.10 -2.34 -0.79
N SER A 282 -12.63 -3.24 0.04
CA SER A 282 -13.93 -3.05 0.70
C SER A 282 -13.94 -1.81 1.60
N SER A 283 -12.84 -1.55 2.33
CA SER A 283 -12.69 -0.35 3.17
C SER A 283 -12.65 0.94 2.37
N ALA A 284 -12.19 0.88 1.12
CA ALA A 284 -12.16 1.99 0.17
C ALA A 284 -13.47 2.12 -0.64
N GLY A 285 -14.48 1.26 -0.42
CA GLY A 285 -15.72 1.30 -1.21
C GLY A 285 -15.64 0.58 -2.56
N LEU A 286 -14.59 -0.20 -2.77
CA LEU A 286 -14.40 -1.04 -3.96
C LEU A 286 -14.80 -2.49 -3.64
N LYS A 287 -15.20 -3.22 -4.67
CA LYS A 287 -15.44 -4.67 -4.63
C LYS A 287 -14.35 -5.38 -5.40
N LEU A 288 -13.76 -6.41 -4.80
CA LEU A 288 -12.90 -7.36 -5.51
C LEU A 288 -13.75 -8.16 -6.51
N SER A 289 -13.53 -7.94 -7.80
CA SER A 289 -14.35 -8.54 -8.86
C SER A 289 -13.66 -9.71 -9.56
N ARG A 290 -12.34 -9.74 -9.56
CA ARG A 290 -11.56 -10.81 -10.19
C ARG A 290 -10.17 -10.91 -9.59
N VAL A 291 -9.66 -12.14 -9.49
CA VAL A 291 -8.27 -12.45 -9.11
C VAL A 291 -7.69 -13.41 -10.14
N GLU A 292 -6.45 -13.16 -10.55
CA GLU A 292 -5.67 -14.07 -11.39
C GLU A 292 -4.30 -14.29 -10.77
N THR A 293 -3.77 -15.51 -10.86
CA THR A 293 -2.43 -15.86 -10.38
C THR A 293 -1.55 -16.23 -11.56
N ILE A 294 -0.42 -15.56 -11.67
CA ILE A 294 0.62 -15.88 -12.65
C ILE A 294 1.72 -16.65 -11.94
N LYS A 295 1.83 -17.91 -12.29
CA LYS A 295 2.87 -18.79 -11.77
C LYS A 295 4.22 -18.37 -12.32
N THR A 296 5.18 -18.23 -11.44
CA THR A 296 6.58 -17.99 -11.75
C THR A 296 7.36 -19.31 -11.69
N HIS A 297 8.67 -19.27 -11.89
CA HIS A 297 9.52 -20.45 -11.70
C HIS A 297 9.56 -20.84 -10.22
N SER A 298 9.79 -22.12 -9.92
CA SER A 298 9.64 -22.77 -8.60
C SER A 298 10.39 -22.12 -7.44
N THR A 299 11.35 -21.24 -7.70
CA THR A 299 12.16 -20.53 -6.68
C THR A 299 11.70 -19.12 -6.41
N ARG A 300 10.65 -18.62 -7.06
CA ARG A 300 10.18 -17.23 -6.93
C ARG A 300 8.71 -17.20 -6.55
N PRO A 301 8.28 -16.17 -5.77
CA PRO A 301 6.86 -16.03 -5.43
C PRO A 301 6.03 -15.76 -6.68
N ASN A 302 4.82 -16.31 -6.70
CA ASN A 302 3.86 -16.02 -7.76
C ASN A 302 3.49 -14.54 -7.75
N VAL A 303 2.98 -14.04 -8.90
CA VAL A 303 2.38 -12.72 -9.00
C VAL A 303 0.87 -12.87 -9.07
N LYS A 304 0.17 -12.10 -8.27
CA LYS A 304 -1.28 -12.00 -8.32
C LYS A 304 -1.72 -10.68 -8.92
N ILE A 305 -2.85 -10.74 -9.63
CA ILE A 305 -3.50 -9.55 -10.16
C ILE A 305 -4.92 -9.52 -9.62
N TRP A 306 -5.27 -8.42 -8.97
CA TRP A 306 -6.59 -8.17 -8.40
C TRP A 306 -7.26 -7.03 -9.16
N LEU A 307 -8.54 -7.21 -9.50
CA LEU A 307 -9.37 -6.19 -10.13
C LEU A 307 -10.40 -5.67 -9.11
N GLY A 308 -10.26 -4.43 -8.71
CA GLY A 308 -11.22 -3.68 -7.91
C GLY A 308 -12.15 -2.84 -8.77
N GLN A 309 -13.43 -2.78 -8.43
CA GLN A 309 -14.43 -1.95 -9.10
C GLN A 309 -15.30 -1.25 -8.04
N PRO A 310 -15.79 -0.02 -8.29
CA PRO A 310 -16.73 0.63 -7.38
C PRO A 310 -17.93 -0.28 -7.09
N ALA A 311 -18.29 -0.38 -5.81
CA ALA A 311 -19.48 -1.11 -5.40
C ALA A 311 -20.69 -0.37 -5.98
N LEU A 312 -21.43 -1.00 -6.88
CA LEU A 312 -22.63 -0.40 -7.49
C LEU A 312 -23.60 -0.03 -6.35
N ASN A 313 -23.74 1.25 -6.04
CA ASN A 313 -24.81 1.73 -5.17
C ASN A 313 -26.15 1.44 -5.84
N SER A 314 -26.97 0.62 -5.21
CA SER A 314 -28.32 0.24 -5.64
C SER A 314 -29.32 1.43 -5.71
N GLN A 315 -28.86 2.68 -5.56
CA GLN A 315 -29.69 3.86 -5.54
C GLN A 315 -29.93 4.52 -6.92
N SER A 316 -29.21 4.12 -7.98
CA SER A 316 -29.41 4.74 -9.31
C SER A 316 -30.59 4.16 -10.12
N LYS A 317 -31.36 3.18 -9.57
CA LYS A 317 -32.53 2.62 -10.23
C LYS A 317 -33.85 3.38 -9.97
N LYS A 318 -33.87 4.45 -9.16
CA LYS A 318 -35.10 5.22 -8.85
C LYS A 318 -35.26 6.55 -9.56
N ALA A 319 -34.40 6.89 -10.52
CA ALA A 319 -34.48 8.16 -11.26
C ALA A 319 -34.95 8.01 -12.73
N LYS A 320 -35.54 6.86 -13.10
CA LYS A 320 -36.19 6.66 -14.39
C LYS A 320 -37.47 5.83 -14.19
N SER A 321 -38.46 6.40 -13.57
CA SER A 321 -39.86 5.99 -13.74
C SER A 321 -40.75 7.21 -13.52
#